data_22c37453ccf0c16f695782539b997b6a
#
_entry.id   22c37453ccf0c16f695782539b997b6a
#
_cell.length_a   1.000
_cell.length_b   1.000
_cell.length_c   1.000
_cell.angle_alpha   90.00
_cell.angle_beta   90.00
_cell.angle_gamma   90.00
#
_symmetry.space_group_name_H-M   'P 1'
#
loop_
_entity.id
_entity.type
_entity.pdbx_description
1 polymer ?
#
loop_
_entity_poly.entity_id
_entity_poly.type
_entity_poly.pdbx_seq_one_letter_code
_entity_poly.pdbx_strand_id
1 'polypeptide(L)'
;MDRMNIPVVNEMTIRAMEDMTFFTHALIFDDLMIVAQKETNCFVLKTSEGLIVIDAIWPRKEAFDAIVRAIKDVGWNPDYIKKLVLTHGHVDHTGCGRWLVEKYHVETYLSEVDDIYWKEHPVKGDRPETWKDYEISVYIEDGDTITLGDKVIHVYGTPGHTPGGLSYIFPVKEGGEVHMAALWGGYNTSVDRGRCADLFKIFGLFLR
;
A
#
# COMPACT_ATOMS: atom_id res chain seq x y z
N MET A 1 2.17 -33.38 11.43
CA MET A 1 2.01 -31.93 11.74
C MET A 1 3.41 -31.36 11.76
N ASP A 2 3.87 -30.86 10.62
CA ASP A 2 5.15 -30.18 10.53
C ASP A 2 5.03 -28.83 11.24
N ARG A 3 5.92 -28.62 12.21
CA ARG A 3 6.04 -27.32 12.87
C ARG A 3 6.48 -26.33 11.82
N MET A 4 5.66 -25.33 11.51
CA MET A 4 6.10 -24.16 10.76
C MET A 4 7.38 -23.65 11.40
N ASN A 5 8.47 -23.65 10.62
CA ASN A 5 9.75 -23.04 11.01
C ASN A 5 9.50 -21.53 11.05
N ILE A 6 9.10 -21.01 12.19
CA ILE A 6 9.06 -19.56 12.42
C ILE A 6 10.53 -19.09 12.32
N PRO A 7 10.87 -18.22 11.38
CA PRO A 7 12.23 -17.71 11.28
C PRO A 7 12.64 -17.13 12.63
N VAL A 8 13.77 -17.56 13.14
CA VAL A 8 14.35 -16.97 14.35
C VAL A 8 14.56 -15.49 14.06
N VAL A 9 13.94 -14.64 14.89
CA VAL A 9 14.14 -13.19 14.84
C VAL A 9 15.64 -12.93 15.02
N ASN A 10 16.33 -12.59 13.94
CA ASN A 10 17.76 -12.35 13.98
C ASN A 10 18.06 -10.87 14.29
N GLU A 11 19.32 -10.54 14.56
CA GLU A 11 19.76 -9.17 14.88
C GLU A 11 19.36 -8.15 13.79
N MET A 12 19.29 -8.57 12.52
CA MET A 12 18.87 -7.72 11.41
C MET A 12 17.38 -7.37 11.50
N THR A 13 16.55 -8.31 11.93
CA THR A 13 15.11 -8.08 12.17
C THR A 13 14.92 -7.14 13.36
N ILE A 14 15.70 -7.29 14.43
CA ILE A 14 15.65 -6.40 15.60
C ILE A 14 16.06 -4.98 15.20
N ARG A 15 17.15 -4.81 14.45
CA ARG A 15 17.59 -3.50 13.94
C ARG A 15 16.52 -2.87 13.03
N ALA A 16 15.85 -3.65 12.18
CA ALA A 16 14.76 -3.17 11.36
C ALA A 16 13.59 -2.63 12.19
N MET A 17 13.34 -3.20 13.37
CA MET A 17 12.30 -2.74 14.29
C MET A 17 12.69 -1.49 15.07
N GLU A 18 13.97 -1.20 15.21
CA GLU A 18 14.49 -0.05 15.98
C GLU A 18 14.87 1.15 15.10
N ASP A 19 15.29 0.89 13.85
CA ASP A 19 15.79 1.91 12.94
C ASP A 19 14.73 2.34 11.92
N MET A 20 14.24 3.57 12.05
CA MET A 20 13.27 4.18 11.13
C MET A 20 13.86 4.45 9.73
N THR A 21 15.16 4.26 9.52
CA THR A 21 15.81 4.38 8.21
C THR A 21 16.03 3.02 7.55
N PHE A 22 15.73 1.92 8.23
CA PHE A 22 15.87 0.58 7.69
C PHE A 22 14.66 0.21 6.85
N PHE A 23 14.89 -0.06 5.56
CA PHE A 23 13.90 -0.55 4.61
C PHE A 23 14.34 -1.90 4.06
N THR A 24 13.38 -2.80 3.90
CA THR A 24 13.57 -4.08 3.24
C THR A 24 12.56 -4.23 2.11
N HIS A 25 12.85 -5.11 1.14
CA HIS A 25 11.92 -5.38 0.06
C HIS A 25 12.04 -6.84 -0.40
N ALA A 26 10.98 -7.35 -1.02
CA ALA A 26 10.95 -8.66 -1.64
C ALA A 26 9.90 -8.72 -2.76
N LEU A 27 10.15 -9.52 -3.79
CA LEU A 27 9.09 -10.03 -4.65
C LEU A 27 8.29 -11.06 -3.85
N ILE A 28 6.97 -10.86 -3.75
CA ILE A 28 6.05 -11.81 -3.10
C ILE A 28 5.24 -12.60 -4.13
N PHE A 29 5.15 -12.09 -5.36
CA PHE A 29 4.69 -12.75 -6.57
C PHE A 29 5.54 -12.27 -7.75
N ASP A 30 5.43 -12.90 -8.91
CA ASP A 30 6.22 -12.53 -10.11
C ASP A 30 6.01 -11.06 -10.52
N ASP A 31 4.85 -10.49 -10.17
CA ASP A 31 4.44 -9.13 -10.53
C ASP A 31 4.00 -8.27 -9.33
N LEU A 32 4.21 -8.73 -8.09
CA LEU A 32 3.93 -7.96 -6.88
C LEU A 32 5.14 -7.95 -5.94
N MET A 33 5.59 -6.77 -5.59
CA MET A 33 6.68 -6.52 -4.64
C MET A 33 6.16 -5.81 -3.40
N ILE A 34 6.73 -6.11 -2.24
CA ILE A 34 6.57 -5.38 -1.00
C ILE A 34 7.84 -4.56 -0.71
N VAL A 35 7.66 -3.33 -0.21
CA VAL A 35 8.69 -2.54 0.45
C VAL A 35 8.21 -2.27 1.87
N ALA A 36 8.98 -2.69 2.85
CA ALA A 36 8.58 -2.67 4.25
C ALA A 36 9.53 -1.83 5.10
N GLN A 37 8.94 -1.11 6.04
CA GLN A 37 9.64 -0.39 7.10
C GLN A 37 8.85 -0.53 8.39
N LYS A 38 9.39 -1.25 9.40
CA LYS A 38 8.69 -1.49 10.67
C LYS A 38 7.28 -2.05 10.47
N GLU A 39 6.29 -1.24 10.83
CA GLU A 39 4.87 -1.59 10.83
C GLU A 39 4.16 -1.17 9.54
N THR A 40 4.83 -0.38 8.68
CA THR A 40 4.24 0.17 7.47
C THR A 40 4.85 -0.44 6.22
N ASN A 41 4.00 -0.73 5.26
CA ASN A 41 4.40 -1.33 4.00
C ASN A 41 3.83 -0.53 2.83
N CYS A 42 4.54 -0.59 1.71
CA CYS A 42 3.99 -0.23 0.43
C CYS A 42 4.13 -1.43 -0.52
N PHE A 43 3.25 -1.51 -1.50
CA PHE A 43 3.33 -2.56 -2.52
C PHE A 43 3.53 -1.93 -3.89
N VAL A 44 4.22 -2.64 -4.78
CA VAL A 44 4.34 -2.24 -6.18
C VAL A 44 3.84 -3.39 -7.03
N LEU A 45 2.75 -3.13 -7.76
CA LEU A 45 2.14 -4.07 -8.69
C LEU A 45 2.60 -3.73 -10.12
N LYS A 46 3.23 -4.70 -10.77
CA LYS A 46 3.64 -4.59 -12.17
C LYS A 46 2.49 -5.00 -13.09
N THR A 47 2.26 -4.19 -14.10
CA THR A 47 1.26 -4.42 -15.14
C THR A 47 1.92 -4.43 -16.53
N SER A 48 1.17 -4.73 -17.57
CA SER A 48 1.66 -4.65 -18.97
C SER A 48 1.94 -3.22 -19.43
N GLU A 49 1.40 -2.19 -18.73
CA GLU A 49 1.52 -0.78 -19.13
C GLU A 49 2.25 0.10 -18.11
N GLY A 50 2.76 -0.47 -17.03
CA GLY A 50 3.51 0.27 -16.02
C GLY A 50 3.38 -0.31 -14.62
N LEU A 51 3.64 0.53 -13.63
CA LEU A 51 3.64 0.17 -12.22
C LEU A 51 2.56 0.94 -11.47
N ILE A 52 1.88 0.25 -10.56
CA ILE A 52 0.98 0.83 -9.56
C ILE A 52 1.68 0.73 -8.22
N VAL A 53 1.86 1.85 -7.52
CA VAL A 53 2.32 1.88 -6.13
C VAL A 53 1.08 1.92 -5.24
N ILE A 54 1.00 1.03 -4.26
CA ILE A 54 -0.09 1.00 -3.27
C ILE A 54 0.50 1.38 -1.92
N ASP A 55 0.05 2.50 -1.39
CA ASP A 55 0.59 3.24 -0.25
C ASP A 55 2.01 3.79 -0.46
N ALA A 56 2.41 4.76 0.35
CA ALA A 56 3.62 5.54 0.16
C ALA A 56 4.48 5.70 1.43
N ILE A 57 4.27 4.85 2.43
CA ILE A 57 5.05 4.84 3.68
C ILE A 57 5.14 6.26 4.31
N TRP A 58 6.17 6.55 5.08
CA TRP A 58 6.35 7.79 5.82
C TRP A 58 6.77 8.99 4.93
N PRO A 59 6.49 10.25 5.34
CA PRO A 59 6.83 11.46 4.59
C PRO A 59 8.33 11.78 4.69
N ARG A 60 9.17 10.88 4.22
CA ARG A 60 10.62 10.98 4.25
C ARG A 60 11.20 10.67 2.88
N LYS A 61 12.26 11.41 2.52
CA LYS A 61 12.95 11.18 1.24
C LYS A 61 13.56 9.77 1.17
N GLU A 62 13.99 9.24 2.30
CA GLU A 62 14.53 7.88 2.43
C GLU A 62 13.51 6.81 2.08
N ALA A 63 12.23 7.01 2.41
CA ALA A 63 11.14 6.11 2.02
C ALA A 63 10.94 6.10 0.50
N PHE A 64 10.88 7.27 -0.11
CA PHE A 64 10.84 7.40 -1.56
C PHE A 64 12.04 6.73 -2.24
N ASP A 65 13.27 6.99 -1.76
CA ASP A 65 14.49 6.42 -2.30
C ASP A 65 14.53 4.89 -2.13
N ALA A 66 13.98 4.38 -1.03
CA ALA A 66 13.85 2.94 -0.79
C ALA A 66 12.89 2.27 -1.79
N ILE A 67 11.73 2.88 -2.06
CA ILE A 67 10.77 2.39 -3.07
C ILE A 67 11.44 2.35 -4.46
N VAL A 68 12.08 3.46 -4.86
CA VAL A 68 12.75 3.56 -6.16
C VAL A 68 13.88 2.55 -6.29
N ARG A 69 14.69 2.37 -5.24
CA ARG A 69 15.76 1.38 -5.21
C ARG A 69 15.20 -0.05 -5.32
N ALA A 70 14.20 -0.39 -4.51
CA ALA A 70 13.56 -1.70 -4.53
C ALA A 70 13.03 -2.08 -5.92
N ILE A 71 12.38 -1.15 -6.63
CA ILE A 71 11.91 -1.33 -8.00
C ILE A 71 13.08 -1.68 -8.93
N LYS A 72 14.21 -0.98 -8.80
CA LYS A 72 15.42 -1.25 -9.60
C LYS A 72 16.07 -2.59 -9.26
N ASP A 73 16.13 -2.93 -7.98
CA ASP A 73 16.77 -4.15 -7.49
C ASP A 73 16.07 -5.42 -8.00
N VAL A 74 14.74 -5.36 -8.21
CA VAL A 74 13.98 -6.45 -8.84
C VAL A 74 13.96 -6.37 -10.38
N GLY A 75 14.76 -5.47 -10.98
CA GLY A 75 14.90 -5.33 -12.43
C GLY A 75 13.76 -4.58 -13.12
N TRP A 76 12.92 -3.83 -12.35
CA TRP A 76 11.86 -3.01 -12.94
C TRP A 76 12.36 -1.56 -13.13
N ASN A 77 11.67 -0.81 -14.00
CA ASN A 77 12.01 0.59 -14.24
C ASN A 77 11.04 1.53 -13.51
N PRO A 78 11.51 2.35 -12.53
CA PRO A 78 10.67 3.28 -11.80
C PRO A 78 10.04 4.39 -12.66
N ASP A 79 10.60 4.68 -13.86
CA ASP A 79 10.01 5.67 -14.76
C ASP A 79 8.65 5.22 -15.34
N TYR A 80 8.30 3.95 -15.16
CA TYR A 80 6.99 3.40 -15.52
C TYR A 80 5.97 3.45 -14.37
N ILE A 81 6.26 4.09 -13.24
CA ILE A 81 5.24 4.33 -12.20
C ILE A 81 4.17 5.26 -12.78
N LYS A 82 2.91 4.81 -12.79
CA LYS A 82 1.78 5.54 -13.39
C LYS A 82 0.73 5.93 -12.36
N LYS A 83 0.55 5.11 -11.32
CA LYS A 83 -0.52 5.30 -10.35
C LYS A 83 0.00 5.14 -8.94
N LEU A 84 -0.51 5.98 -8.02
CA LEU A 84 -0.40 5.86 -6.58
C LEU A 84 -1.81 5.63 -6.02
N VAL A 85 -2.05 4.45 -5.48
CA VAL A 85 -3.34 4.06 -4.91
C VAL A 85 -3.18 3.97 -3.40
N LEU A 86 -3.96 4.74 -2.66
CA LEU A 86 -3.84 4.84 -1.21
C LEU A 86 -4.96 4.07 -0.53
N THR A 87 -4.62 3.30 0.51
CA THR A 87 -5.60 2.57 1.31
C THR A 87 -6.38 3.48 2.23
N HIS A 88 -5.72 4.49 2.81
CA HIS A 88 -6.33 5.44 3.73
C HIS A 88 -5.45 6.68 3.98
N GLY A 89 -5.99 7.67 4.69
CA GLY A 89 -5.41 9.01 4.84
C GLY A 89 -4.36 9.17 5.95
N HIS A 90 -3.84 8.12 6.57
CA HIS A 90 -2.77 8.28 7.56
C HIS A 90 -1.43 8.61 6.91
N VAL A 91 -0.62 9.39 7.63
CA VAL A 91 0.65 9.93 7.15
C VAL A 91 1.69 8.87 6.79
N ASP A 92 1.65 7.72 7.43
CA ASP A 92 2.51 6.56 7.15
C ASP A 92 2.05 5.72 5.96
N HIS A 93 0.94 6.10 5.32
CA HIS A 93 0.43 5.54 4.06
C HIS A 93 0.44 6.55 2.92
N THR A 94 0.24 7.84 3.22
CA THR A 94 0.27 8.91 2.21
C THR A 94 1.66 9.52 2.04
N GLY A 95 2.56 9.32 2.97
CA GLY A 95 3.73 10.14 3.30
C GLY A 95 4.67 10.50 2.15
N CYS A 96 5.38 9.55 1.55
CA CYS A 96 6.32 9.89 0.48
C CYS A 96 5.67 10.04 -0.91
N GLY A 97 4.34 9.96 -1.00
CA GLY A 97 3.58 10.09 -2.24
C GLY A 97 3.85 11.38 -2.99
N ARG A 98 4.12 12.48 -2.28
CA ARG A 98 4.50 13.75 -2.87
C ARG A 98 5.69 13.63 -3.84
N TRP A 99 6.75 12.90 -3.46
CA TRP A 99 7.92 12.73 -4.35
C TRP A 99 7.60 11.84 -5.56
N LEU A 100 6.65 10.91 -5.42
CA LEU A 100 6.15 10.11 -6.55
C LEU A 100 5.39 11.01 -7.53
N VAL A 101 4.51 11.89 -7.02
CA VAL A 101 3.75 12.86 -7.83
C VAL A 101 4.69 13.84 -8.53
N GLU A 102 5.61 14.48 -7.78
CA GLU A 102 6.54 15.48 -8.33
C GLU A 102 7.47 14.90 -9.40
N LYS A 103 7.94 13.66 -9.21
CA LYS A 103 8.93 13.08 -10.11
C LYS A 103 8.33 12.31 -11.28
N TYR A 104 7.26 11.55 -11.05
CA TYR A 104 6.73 10.63 -12.05
C TYR A 104 5.37 11.06 -12.59
N HIS A 105 4.77 12.15 -12.05
CA HIS A 105 3.46 12.67 -12.46
C HIS A 105 2.35 11.62 -12.41
N VAL A 106 2.37 10.82 -11.33
CA VAL A 106 1.42 9.71 -11.15
C VAL A 106 0.01 10.22 -10.89
N GLU A 107 -1.00 9.51 -11.38
CA GLU A 107 -2.37 9.68 -10.92
C GLU A 107 -2.50 9.13 -9.49
N THR A 108 -3.15 9.88 -8.62
CA THR A 108 -3.34 9.54 -7.20
C THR A 108 -4.79 9.18 -6.94
N TYR A 109 -5.00 8.10 -6.18
CA TYR A 109 -6.32 7.54 -5.88
C TYR A 109 -6.50 7.41 -4.37
N LEU A 110 -7.62 7.91 -3.85
CA LEU A 110 -8.04 7.80 -2.45
C LEU A 110 -9.56 8.01 -2.36
N SER A 111 -10.20 7.63 -1.26
CA SER A 111 -11.57 8.07 -1.00
C SER A 111 -11.61 9.57 -0.69
N GLU A 112 -12.66 10.27 -1.12
CA GLU A 112 -12.86 11.69 -0.80
C GLU A 112 -12.94 11.91 0.73
N VAL A 113 -13.58 10.97 1.43
CA VAL A 113 -13.70 10.99 2.89
C VAL A 113 -12.34 11.00 3.58
N ASP A 114 -11.40 10.18 3.11
CA ASP A 114 -10.06 10.10 3.70
C ASP A 114 -9.12 11.20 3.22
N ASP A 115 -9.32 11.78 2.05
CA ASP A 115 -8.60 12.99 1.62
C ASP A 115 -8.95 14.18 2.54
N ILE A 116 -10.24 14.37 2.86
CA ILE A 116 -10.70 15.38 3.83
C ILE A 116 -10.13 15.06 5.22
N TYR A 117 -10.28 13.81 5.68
CA TYR A 117 -9.78 13.37 6.98
C TYR A 117 -8.27 13.63 7.13
N TRP A 118 -7.47 13.28 6.13
CA TRP A 118 -6.03 13.50 6.10
C TRP A 118 -5.66 14.99 6.21
N LYS A 119 -6.36 15.87 5.49
CA LYS A 119 -6.13 17.32 5.51
C LYS A 119 -6.53 17.96 6.85
N GLU A 120 -7.62 17.49 7.45
CA GLU A 120 -8.16 18.04 8.70
C GLU A 120 -7.45 17.50 9.96
N HIS A 121 -6.85 16.32 9.90
CA HIS A 121 -6.22 15.65 11.04
C HIS A 121 -4.71 15.44 10.83
N PRO A 122 -3.93 16.53 10.68
CA PRO A 122 -2.48 16.41 10.57
C PRO A 122 -1.91 15.85 11.87
N VAL A 123 -1.19 14.74 11.78
CA VAL A 123 -0.50 14.15 12.94
C VAL A 123 0.59 15.11 13.40
N LYS A 124 0.45 15.65 14.62
CA LYS A 124 1.44 16.57 15.20
C LYS A 124 2.77 15.84 15.41
N GLY A 125 3.83 16.36 14.82
CA GLY A 125 5.21 15.86 15.02
C GLY A 125 5.71 14.90 13.96
N ASP A 126 4.85 14.28 13.15
CA ASP A 126 5.27 13.31 12.14
C ASP A 126 5.47 13.91 10.74
N ARG A 127 5.12 15.18 10.58
CA ARG A 127 5.32 15.91 9.32
C ARG A 127 6.60 16.76 9.40
N PRO A 128 7.60 16.51 8.55
CA PRO A 128 8.70 17.46 8.39
C PRO A 128 8.17 18.84 7.99
N GLU A 129 8.81 19.92 8.45
CA GLU A 129 8.42 21.30 8.09
C GLU A 129 8.37 21.54 6.58
N THR A 130 9.12 20.74 5.81
CA THR A 130 9.19 20.78 4.35
C THR A 130 8.16 19.89 3.67
N TRP A 131 7.39 19.09 4.43
CA TRP A 131 6.40 18.19 3.85
C TRP A 131 5.17 19.00 3.41
N LYS A 132 4.78 18.79 2.16
CA LYS A 132 3.58 19.38 1.57
C LYS A 132 2.65 18.31 1.13
N ASP A 133 1.35 18.52 1.34
CA ASP A 133 0.29 17.69 0.80
C ASP A 133 0.34 17.74 -0.74
N TYR A 134 -0.19 16.72 -1.37
CA TYR A 134 -0.40 16.65 -2.81
C TYR A 134 -1.87 16.40 -3.07
N GLU A 135 -2.31 16.73 -4.27
CA GLU A 135 -3.72 16.59 -4.66
C GLU A 135 -4.02 15.13 -5.01
N ILE A 136 -5.22 14.68 -4.65
CA ILE A 136 -5.79 13.42 -5.10
C ILE A 136 -6.45 13.65 -6.46
N SER A 137 -5.99 12.93 -7.48
CA SER A 137 -6.45 13.11 -8.87
C SER A 137 -7.81 12.46 -9.11
N VAL A 138 -8.08 11.33 -8.44
CA VAL A 138 -9.28 10.52 -8.63
C VAL A 138 -9.81 10.06 -7.29
N TYR A 139 -11.03 10.44 -6.96
CA TYR A 139 -11.74 9.87 -5.84
C TYR A 139 -12.38 8.55 -6.23
N ILE A 140 -12.25 7.58 -5.33
CA ILE A 140 -12.76 6.21 -5.50
C ILE A 140 -13.58 5.79 -4.28
N GLU A 141 -14.57 4.92 -4.52
CA GLU A 141 -15.47 4.41 -3.49
C GLU A 141 -15.70 2.89 -3.63
N ASP A 142 -16.50 2.35 -2.71
CA ASP A 142 -16.87 0.94 -2.71
C ASP A 142 -17.51 0.52 -4.04
N GLY A 143 -17.00 -0.55 -4.64
CA GLY A 143 -17.46 -1.10 -5.90
C GLY A 143 -16.72 -0.57 -7.13
N ASP A 144 -15.88 0.46 -6.99
CA ASP A 144 -15.08 0.97 -8.10
C ASP A 144 -13.97 0.00 -8.53
N THR A 145 -13.37 0.30 -9.67
CA THR A 145 -12.21 -0.42 -10.19
C THR A 145 -11.14 0.55 -10.68
N ILE A 146 -9.87 0.16 -10.48
CA ILE A 146 -8.71 0.88 -11.02
C ILE A 146 -8.02 -0.03 -12.03
N THR A 147 -7.88 0.41 -13.26
CA THR A 147 -7.27 -0.38 -14.34
C THR A 147 -5.95 0.23 -14.79
N LEU A 148 -4.95 -0.63 -15.01
CA LEU A 148 -3.73 -0.30 -15.74
C LEU A 148 -3.23 -1.57 -16.46
N GLY A 149 -3.14 -1.50 -17.79
CA GLY A 149 -2.74 -2.63 -18.62
C GLY A 149 -3.60 -3.88 -18.37
N ASP A 150 -2.96 -4.99 -18.05
CA ASP A 150 -3.60 -6.29 -17.79
C ASP A 150 -4.16 -6.45 -16.36
N LYS A 151 -4.11 -5.43 -15.52
CA LYS A 151 -4.56 -5.49 -14.13
C LYS A 151 -5.80 -4.64 -13.88
N VAL A 152 -6.71 -5.22 -13.11
CA VAL A 152 -7.89 -4.54 -12.55
C VAL A 152 -7.85 -4.71 -11.03
N ILE A 153 -7.80 -3.60 -10.30
CA ILE A 153 -7.93 -3.57 -8.84
C ILE A 153 -9.39 -3.28 -8.51
N HIS A 154 -10.04 -4.17 -7.78
CA HIS A 154 -11.38 -3.97 -7.25
C HIS A 154 -11.29 -3.28 -5.90
N VAL A 155 -12.10 -2.23 -5.71
CA VAL A 155 -12.13 -1.37 -4.53
C VAL A 155 -13.26 -1.80 -3.61
N TYR A 156 -12.97 -1.92 -2.32
CA TYR A 156 -13.93 -2.24 -1.26
C TYR A 156 -13.84 -1.20 -0.15
N GLY A 157 -14.98 -0.59 0.19
CA GLY A 157 -15.08 0.30 1.35
C GLY A 157 -14.96 -0.48 2.65
N THR A 158 -13.93 -0.19 3.43
CA THR A 158 -13.65 -0.85 4.72
C THR A 158 -13.37 0.16 5.81
N PRO A 159 -14.35 1.09 6.07
CA PRO A 159 -14.19 2.12 7.06
C PRO A 159 -14.02 1.54 8.46
N GLY A 160 -13.24 2.23 9.30
CA GLY A 160 -13.04 1.84 10.70
C GLY A 160 -11.71 2.24 11.26
N HIS A 161 -10.62 1.95 10.58
CA HIS A 161 -9.28 2.47 10.90
C HIS A 161 -9.23 3.97 10.61
N THR A 162 -9.75 4.35 9.46
CA THR A 162 -10.14 5.72 9.10
C THR A 162 -11.60 5.73 8.61
N PRO A 163 -12.24 6.91 8.53
CA PRO A 163 -13.63 7.00 8.05
C PRO A 163 -13.84 6.54 6.61
N GLY A 164 -12.85 6.73 5.74
CA GLY A 164 -12.91 6.42 4.31
C GLY A 164 -11.96 5.30 3.87
N GLY A 165 -11.49 4.46 4.82
CA GLY A 165 -10.54 3.38 4.54
C GLY A 165 -11.01 2.41 3.46
N LEU A 166 -10.10 2.01 2.57
CA LEU A 166 -10.34 1.16 1.41
C LEU A 166 -9.46 -0.10 1.47
N SER A 167 -10.01 -1.20 0.98
CA SER A 167 -9.30 -2.47 0.75
C SER A 167 -9.35 -2.85 -0.72
N TYR A 168 -8.40 -3.64 -1.18
CA TYR A 168 -8.24 -3.95 -2.59
C TYR A 168 -8.15 -5.44 -2.85
N ILE A 169 -8.75 -5.90 -3.96
CA ILE A 169 -8.57 -7.24 -4.50
C ILE A 169 -8.12 -7.13 -5.94
N PHE A 170 -7.03 -7.81 -6.29
CA PHE A 170 -6.43 -7.73 -7.63
C PHE A 170 -5.70 -9.01 -8.01
N PRO A 171 -5.56 -9.31 -9.33
CA PRO A 171 -4.84 -10.48 -9.80
C PRO A 171 -3.33 -10.28 -9.69
N VAL A 172 -2.64 -11.36 -9.27
CA VAL A 172 -1.17 -11.48 -9.23
C VAL A 172 -0.76 -12.77 -9.93
N LYS A 173 0.51 -12.87 -10.35
CA LYS A 173 1.05 -14.04 -11.08
C LYS A 173 2.15 -14.73 -10.28
N GLU A 174 2.11 -16.04 -10.24
CA GLU A 174 3.17 -16.89 -9.69
C GLU A 174 3.40 -18.10 -10.60
N GLY A 175 4.60 -18.24 -11.14
CA GLY A 175 4.95 -19.37 -12.03
C GLY A 175 4.08 -19.47 -13.29
N GLY A 176 3.49 -18.38 -13.75
CA GLY A 176 2.57 -18.31 -14.88
C GLY A 176 1.10 -18.53 -14.53
N GLU A 177 0.76 -18.89 -13.30
CA GLU A 177 -0.60 -19.00 -12.81
C GLU A 177 -1.09 -17.66 -12.25
N VAL A 178 -2.41 -17.41 -12.34
CA VAL A 178 -3.04 -16.20 -11.79
C VAL A 178 -3.72 -16.53 -10.47
N HIS A 179 -3.38 -15.75 -9.45
CA HIS A 179 -3.99 -15.79 -8.13
C HIS A 179 -4.66 -14.44 -7.83
N MET A 180 -5.57 -14.42 -6.84
CA MET A 180 -6.17 -13.18 -6.37
C MET A 180 -5.51 -12.79 -5.05
N ALA A 181 -4.87 -11.62 -5.02
CA ALA A 181 -4.37 -11.00 -3.80
C ALA A 181 -5.45 -10.12 -3.19
N ALA A 182 -5.52 -10.11 -1.87
CA ALA A 182 -6.37 -9.20 -1.12
C ALA A 182 -5.50 -8.36 -0.16
N LEU A 183 -5.63 -7.05 -0.23
CA LEU A 183 -4.96 -6.09 0.63
C LEU A 183 -5.98 -5.40 1.53
N TRP A 184 -5.83 -5.57 2.83
CA TRP A 184 -6.64 -4.88 3.82
C TRP A 184 -6.08 -3.48 4.09
N GLY A 185 -6.91 -2.45 3.96
CA GLY A 185 -6.48 -1.06 4.03
C GLY A 185 -6.33 -0.46 5.44
N GLY A 186 -6.54 -1.23 6.50
CA GLY A 186 -6.31 -0.77 7.86
C GLY A 186 -7.05 -1.58 8.91
N TYR A 187 -6.41 -1.80 10.05
CA TYR A 187 -6.94 -2.58 11.15
C TYR A 187 -7.32 -1.66 12.33
N ASN A 188 -8.56 -1.80 12.83
CA ASN A 188 -8.97 -1.19 14.08
C ASN A 188 -9.79 -2.17 14.92
N THR A 189 -9.37 -2.36 16.17
CA THR A 189 -10.05 -3.21 17.15
C THR A 189 -11.35 -2.63 17.69
N SER A 190 -11.64 -1.35 17.43
CA SER A 190 -12.83 -0.63 17.95
C SER A 190 -14.06 -0.75 17.05
N VAL A 191 -13.97 -1.42 15.90
CA VAL A 191 -15.06 -1.49 14.92
C VAL A 191 -16.02 -2.62 15.23
N ASP A 192 -17.30 -2.33 15.01
CA ASP A 192 -18.45 -3.22 15.09
C ASP A 192 -18.16 -4.62 14.52
N ARG A 193 -18.22 -5.63 15.38
CA ARG A 193 -17.97 -7.04 15.05
C ARG A 193 -18.83 -7.57 13.89
N GLY A 194 -19.96 -6.93 13.58
CA GLY A 194 -20.84 -7.29 12.47
C GLY A 194 -20.19 -7.00 11.10
N ARG A 195 -19.53 -5.87 10.93
CA ARG A 195 -18.85 -5.51 9.68
C ARG A 195 -17.59 -6.32 9.42
N CYS A 196 -16.83 -6.66 10.47
CA CYS A 196 -15.71 -7.59 10.34
C CYS A 196 -16.15 -8.97 9.81
N ALA A 197 -17.33 -9.47 10.23
CA ALA A 197 -17.84 -10.75 9.76
C ALA A 197 -18.16 -10.74 8.26
N ASP A 198 -18.61 -9.62 7.71
CA ASP A 198 -18.89 -9.52 6.27
C ASP A 198 -17.59 -9.44 5.45
N LEU A 199 -16.57 -8.78 5.95
CA LEU A 199 -15.24 -8.76 5.35
C LEU A 199 -14.59 -10.16 5.37
N PHE A 200 -14.69 -10.90 6.47
CA PHE A 200 -14.23 -12.29 6.51
C PHE A 200 -14.99 -13.19 5.54
N LYS A 201 -16.26 -12.91 5.22
CA LYS A 201 -16.99 -13.61 4.16
C LYS A 201 -16.42 -13.27 2.77
N ILE A 202 -16.09 -12.00 2.51
CA ILE A 202 -15.46 -11.58 1.24
C ILE A 202 -14.09 -12.25 1.11
N PHE A 203 -13.22 -12.19 2.13
CA PHE A 203 -11.92 -12.84 2.12
C PHE A 203 -12.03 -14.39 2.19
N GLY A 204 -13.01 -14.95 2.89
CA GLY A 204 -13.24 -16.41 3.00
C GLY A 204 -13.80 -17.06 1.73
N LEU A 205 -14.38 -16.29 0.81
CA LEU A 205 -14.82 -16.79 -0.50
C LEU A 205 -13.64 -17.03 -1.47
N PHE A 206 -12.47 -16.45 -1.20
CA PHE A 206 -11.27 -16.56 -2.04
C PHE A 206 -10.23 -17.57 -1.51
N LEU A 207 -10.47 -18.20 -0.34
CA LEU A 207 -9.59 -19.24 0.23
C LEU A 207 -10.11 -20.69 -0.05
N ARG A 208 -10.91 -20.89 -1.08
CA ARG A 208 -11.37 -22.22 -1.52
C ARG A 208 -10.87 -22.55 -2.90
#